data_fc01f130f8fd5bbce3ac8a900fb51e42
#
_entry.id   fc01f130f8fd5bbce3ac8a900fb51e42
#
_cell.length_a   1.000
_cell.length_b   1.000
_cell.length_c   1.000
_cell.angle_alpha   90.00
_cell.angle_beta   90.00
_cell.angle_gamma   90.00
#
_symmetry.space_group_name_H-M   'P 1'
#
loop_
_entity.id
_entity.type
_entity.pdbx_description
1 polymer ?
#
loop_
_entity_poly.entity_id
_entity_poly.type
_entity_poly.pdbx_seq_one_letter_code
_entity_poly.pdbx_strand_id
1 'polypeptide(L)'
;MANLCNSDNPKKQFVSSFKTPGHVPLLLASDGLLSSRKGHTEMSIYLTKLAKLHPVSAICEMMDAETYAALSVEKAKKYAKENAIPFIYGKELYEFSRVR
;
A
#
# COMPACT_ATOMS: atom_id res chain seq x y z
N MET A 1 -5.96 12.28 -0.25
CA MET A 1 -5.95 11.47 1.00
C MET A 1 -4.96 11.98 2.04
N ALA A 2 -3.72 12.28 1.68
CA ALA A 2 -2.76 12.82 2.65
C ALA A 2 -3.22 14.14 3.27
N ASN A 3 -3.79 15.04 2.47
CA ASN A 3 -4.34 16.29 2.97
C ASN A 3 -5.51 16.06 3.94
N LEU A 4 -6.30 15.02 3.69
CA LEU A 4 -7.41 14.65 4.57
C LEU A 4 -6.89 14.22 5.95
N CYS A 5 -5.84 13.41 5.98
CA CYS A 5 -5.24 12.94 7.23
C CYS A 5 -4.62 14.09 8.04
N ASN A 6 -4.23 15.17 7.39
CA ASN A 6 -3.58 16.32 7.99
C ASN A 6 -4.55 17.50 8.25
N SER A 7 -5.84 17.30 8.01
CA SER A 7 -6.85 18.35 8.16
C SER A 7 -7.29 18.51 9.61
N ASP A 8 -7.55 19.76 10.02
CA ASP A 8 -8.14 20.07 11.34
C ASP A 8 -9.59 19.59 11.44
N ASN A 9 -10.28 19.48 10.30
CA ASN A 9 -11.65 18.95 10.23
C ASN A 9 -11.76 17.96 9.09
N PRO A 10 -11.33 16.70 9.31
CA PRO A 10 -11.34 15.68 8.25
C PRO A 10 -12.71 15.41 7.66
N LYS A 11 -13.75 15.43 8.49
CA LYS A 11 -15.13 15.18 8.05
C LYS A 11 -15.60 16.22 7.04
N LYS A 12 -15.38 17.49 7.34
CA LYS A 12 -15.76 18.60 6.45
C LYS A 12 -14.97 18.54 5.14
N GLN A 13 -13.68 18.28 5.23
CA GLN A 13 -12.84 18.16 4.04
C GLN A 13 -13.23 16.96 3.19
N PHE A 14 -13.57 15.83 3.80
CA PHE A 14 -14.03 14.66 3.07
C PHE A 14 -15.30 14.98 2.28
N VAL A 15 -16.29 15.59 2.91
CA VAL A 15 -17.55 15.93 2.26
C VAL A 15 -17.35 16.89 1.09
N SER A 16 -16.43 17.86 1.21
CA SER A 16 -16.19 18.86 0.17
C SER A 16 -15.33 18.36 -0.99
N SER A 17 -14.44 17.39 -0.73
CA SER A 17 -13.41 16.98 -1.70
C SER A 17 -13.61 15.59 -2.28
N PHE A 18 -14.47 14.76 -1.70
CA PHE A 18 -14.67 13.38 -2.11
C PHE A 18 -16.12 13.09 -2.44
N LYS A 19 -16.31 12.10 -3.28
CA LYS A 19 -17.64 11.61 -3.70
C LYS A 19 -17.77 10.13 -3.37
N THR A 20 -18.92 9.73 -2.86
CA THR A 20 -19.24 8.33 -2.61
C THR A 20 -20.60 7.99 -3.23
N PRO A 21 -20.79 6.78 -3.77
CA PRO A 21 -19.77 5.78 -4.00
C PRO A 21 -18.77 6.19 -5.08
N GLY A 22 -17.57 5.61 -5.05
CA GLY A 22 -16.50 5.89 -6.02
C GLY A 22 -15.93 4.62 -6.62
N HIS A 23 -14.82 4.76 -7.35
CA HIS A 23 -14.17 3.65 -8.05
C HIS A 23 -12.93 3.11 -7.32
N VAL A 24 -12.53 3.75 -6.22
CA VAL A 24 -11.35 3.34 -5.45
C VAL A 24 -11.81 2.80 -4.11
N PRO A 25 -11.70 1.47 -3.89
CA PRO A 25 -12.02 0.90 -2.58
C PRO A 25 -11.05 1.40 -1.50
N LEU A 26 -11.59 1.68 -0.33
CA LEU A 26 -10.78 2.02 0.84
C LEU A 26 -10.55 0.77 1.67
N LEU A 27 -9.29 0.51 1.98
CA LEU A 27 -8.88 -0.62 2.79
C LEU A 27 -8.29 -0.10 4.10
N LEU A 28 -8.68 -0.73 5.19
CA LEU A 28 -8.19 -0.36 6.51
C LEU A 28 -7.17 -1.41 6.98
N ALA A 29 -5.95 -0.96 7.24
CA ALA A 29 -4.92 -1.85 7.78
C ALA A 29 -5.26 -2.24 9.22
N SER A 30 -4.89 -3.46 9.60
CA SER A 30 -5.07 -3.94 10.98
C SER A 30 -4.22 -3.09 11.94
N ASP A 31 -4.72 -2.85 13.15
CA ASP A 31 -4.01 -2.08 14.17
C ASP A 31 -2.66 -2.72 14.48
N GLY A 32 -1.99 -3.23 14.73
CA GLY A 32 -0.71 -3.88 14.90
C GLY A 32 0.08 -4.05 13.59
N LEU A 33 -0.48 -3.70 12.45
CA LEU A 33 0.13 -3.87 11.13
C LEU A 33 0.66 -5.30 10.93
N LEU A 34 1.96 -5.46 10.63
CA LEU A 34 2.55 -6.76 10.34
C LEU A 34 2.61 -7.70 11.55
N SER A 35 2.46 -7.21 12.77
CA SER A 35 2.33 -8.07 13.94
C SER A 35 0.95 -8.72 14.03
N SER A 36 -0.06 -8.11 13.42
CA SER A 36 -1.43 -8.61 13.42
C SER A 36 -1.78 -9.37 12.14
N ARG A 37 -1.33 -8.87 10.98
CA ARG A 37 -1.68 -9.45 9.69
C ARG A 37 -0.58 -9.23 8.66
N LYS A 38 -0.21 -10.28 7.93
CA LYS A 38 0.81 -10.22 6.87
C LYS A 38 0.19 -9.93 5.52
N GLY A 39 -0.62 -8.88 5.42
CA GLY A 39 -1.29 -8.51 4.18
C GLY A 39 -0.59 -7.38 3.45
N HIS A 40 -0.91 -7.21 2.16
CA HIS A 40 -0.35 -6.12 1.36
C HIS A 40 -0.75 -4.75 1.90
N THR A 41 -1.96 -4.62 2.44
CA THR A 41 -2.42 -3.39 3.07
C THR A 41 -1.53 -3.01 4.25
N GLU A 42 -1.26 -3.97 5.14
CA GLU A 42 -0.40 -3.76 6.30
C GLU A 42 1.05 -3.46 5.90
N MET A 43 1.55 -4.15 4.87
CA MET A 43 2.90 -3.89 4.36
C MET A 43 3.04 -2.48 3.80
N SER A 44 2.07 -2.03 3.02
CA SER A 44 2.12 -0.68 2.44
C SER A 44 2.07 0.42 3.50
N ILE A 45 1.23 0.27 4.51
CA ILE A 45 1.14 1.23 5.61
C ILE A 45 2.40 1.20 6.47
N TYR A 46 2.96 0.01 6.71
CA TYR A 46 4.23 -0.12 7.42
C TYR A 46 5.35 0.65 6.73
N LEU A 47 5.43 0.52 5.38
CA LEU A 47 6.43 1.27 4.60
C LEU A 47 6.24 2.78 4.69
N THR A 48 5.00 3.27 4.67
CA THR A 48 4.74 4.71 4.82
C THR A 48 5.18 5.21 6.20
N LYS A 49 4.97 4.42 7.24
CA LYS A 49 5.42 4.76 8.60
C LYS A 49 6.94 4.80 8.69
N LEU A 50 7.62 3.81 8.09
CA LEU A 50 9.09 3.81 8.05
C LEU A 50 9.63 5.05 7.34
N ALA A 51 8.95 5.50 6.29
CA ALA A 51 9.33 6.70 5.55
C ALA A 51 8.93 8.00 6.26
N LYS A 52 8.30 7.91 7.42
CA LYS A 52 7.79 9.06 8.19
C LYS A 52 6.79 9.89 7.40
N LEU A 53 5.97 9.22 6.60
CA LEU A 53 4.89 9.81 5.82
C LEU A 53 3.55 9.55 6.52
N HIS A 54 2.52 10.27 6.07
CA HIS A 54 1.16 9.96 6.52
C HIS A 54 0.80 8.52 6.13
N PRO A 55 0.11 7.76 6.99
CA PRO A 55 -0.16 6.35 6.75
C PRO A 55 -1.29 6.14 5.73
N VAL A 56 -1.09 6.64 4.54
CA VAL A 56 -2.00 6.53 3.40
C VAL A 56 -1.19 6.13 2.18
N SER A 57 -1.62 5.09 1.47
CA SER A 57 -0.95 4.66 0.25
C SER A 57 -1.98 4.11 -0.74
N ALA A 58 -1.58 4.07 -1.99
CA ALA A 58 -2.35 3.39 -3.04
C ALA A 58 -1.60 2.11 -3.43
N ILE A 59 -2.33 1.02 -3.57
CA ILE A 59 -1.77 -0.25 -3.99
C ILE A 59 -2.52 -0.76 -5.22
N CYS A 60 -1.82 -1.48 -6.06
CA CYS A 60 -2.40 -2.07 -7.26
C CYS A 60 -1.73 -3.41 -7.52
N GLU A 61 -2.53 -4.41 -7.85
CA GLU A 61 -2.01 -5.72 -8.23
C GLU A 61 -1.43 -5.67 -9.63
N MET A 62 -0.30 -6.35 -9.82
CA MET A 62 0.29 -6.52 -11.15
C MET A 62 -0.30 -7.76 -11.82
N MET A 63 -0.86 -7.56 -13.00
CA MET A 63 -1.49 -8.62 -13.78
C MET A 63 -0.65 -8.94 -15.01
N ASP A 64 -0.67 -10.22 -15.40
CA ASP A 64 -0.03 -10.66 -16.63
C ASP A 64 -0.94 -10.36 -17.82
N ALA A 65 -0.42 -9.60 -18.79
CA ALA A 65 -1.21 -9.22 -19.96
C ALA A 65 -1.57 -10.39 -20.88
N GLU A 66 -0.82 -11.48 -20.82
CA GLU A 66 -1.04 -12.66 -21.67
C GLU A 66 -2.00 -13.65 -21.02
N THR A 67 -1.84 -13.90 -19.72
CA THR A 67 -2.62 -14.91 -18.99
C THR A 67 -3.80 -14.34 -18.22
N TYR A 68 -3.86 -13.02 -18.04
CA TYR A 68 -4.86 -12.30 -17.23
C TYR A 68 -4.88 -12.75 -15.76
N ALA A 69 -3.84 -13.43 -15.32
CA ALA A 69 -3.64 -13.84 -13.93
C ALA A 69 -2.64 -12.90 -13.24
N ALA A 70 -2.41 -13.12 -11.96
CA ALA A 70 -1.40 -12.37 -11.21
C ALA A 70 -0.03 -12.54 -11.86
N LEU A 71 0.72 -11.46 -11.98
CA LEU A 71 2.05 -11.49 -12.56
C LEU A 71 2.99 -12.30 -11.66
N SER A 72 3.82 -13.17 -12.25
CA SER A 72 4.80 -13.94 -11.48
C SER A 72 5.84 -13.05 -10.83
N VAL A 73 6.42 -13.53 -9.73
CA VAL A 73 7.48 -12.79 -9.02
C VAL A 73 8.66 -12.49 -9.93
N GLU A 74 9.06 -13.45 -10.78
CA GLU A 74 10.17 -13.27 -11.71
C GLU A 74 9.91 -12.15 -12.71
N LYS A 75 8.71 -12.13 -13.29
CA LYS A 75 8.33 -11.08 -14.24
C LYS A 75 8.19 -9.72 -13.56
N ALA A 76 7.65 -9.69 -12.35
CA ALA A 76 7.54 -8.47 -11.57
C ALA A 76 8.92 -7.89 -11.23
N LYS A 77 9.85 -8.76 -10.84
CA LYS A 77 11.24 -8.37 -10.54
C LYS A 77 11.93 -7.80 -11.77
N LYS A 78 11.73 -8.43 -12.92
CA LYS A 78 12.27 -7.94 -14.19
C LYS A 78 11.71 -6.58 -14.55
N TYR A 79 10.40 -6.41 -14.43
CA TYR A 79 9.74 -5.13 -14.68
C TYR A 79 10.29 -4.02 -13.79
N ALA A 80 10.46 -4.31 -12.51
CA ALA A 80 11.01 -3.35 -11.55
C ALA A 80 12.43 -2.93 -11.92
N LYS A 81 13.27 -3.89 -12.32
CA LYS A 81 14.63 -3.62 -12.74
C LYS A 81 14.67 -2.75 -14.00
N GLU A 82 13.86 -3.08 -15.00
CA GLU A 82 13.80 -2.34 -16.27
C GLU A 82 13.30 -0.91 -16.09
N ASN A 83 12.47 -0.66 -15.08
CA ASN A 83 11.87 0.66 -14.83
C ASN A 83 12.45 1.38 -13.61
N ALA A 84 13.56 0.90 -13.07
CA ALA A 84 14.24 1.48 -11.90
C ALA A 84 13.29 1.64 -10.70
N ILE A 85 12.44 0.64 -10.47
CA ILE A 85 11.51 0.62 -9.35
C ILE A 85 12.07 -0.30 -8.27
N PRO A 86 12.07 0.10 -6.99
CA PRO A 86 12.48 -0.79 -5.90
C PRO A 86 11.60 -2.04 -5.86
N PHE A 87 12.22 -3.17 -5.55
CA PHE A 87 11.52 -4.44 -5.41
C PHE A 87 11.83 -5.03 -4.04
N ILE A 88 10.78 -5.35 -3.28
CA ILE A 88 10.90 -5.89 -1.94
C ILE A 88 10.03 -7.14 -1.83
N TYR A 89 10.60 -8.24 -1.31
CA TYR A 89 9.82 -9.41 -0.97
C TYR A 89 9.07 -9.16 0.35
N GLY A 90 7.80 -9.53 0.39
CA GLY A 90 7.00 -9.39 1.60
C GLY A 90 7.61 -10.09 2.81
N LYS A 91 8.25 -11.25 2.58
CA LYS A 91 8.96 -11.99 3.62
C LYS A 91 10.09 -11.15 4.25
N GLU A 92 10.87 -10.47 3.44
CA GLU A 92 11.95 -9.61 3.94
C GLU A 92 11.41 -8.45 4.79
N LEU A 93 10.34 -7.84 4.34
CA LEU A 93 9.72 -6.75 5.07
C LEU A 93 9.16 -7.23 6.41
N TYR A 94 8.54 -8.40 6.42
CA TYR A 94 8.02 -8.99 7.64
C TYR A 94 9.13 -9.31 8.64
N GLU A 95 10.22 -9.93 8.18
CA GLU A 95 11.37 -10.22 9.03
C GLU A 95 12.00 -8.96 9.58
N PHE A 96 12.12 -7.92 8.77
CA PHE A 96 12.61 -6.61 9.20
C PHE A 96 11.73 -6.02 10.30
N SER A 97 10.41 -6.12 10.16
CA SER A 97 9.46 -5.59 11.15
C SER A 97 9.56 -6.29 12.50
N ARG A 98 9.94 -7.56 12.52
CA ARG A 98 10.07 -8.34 13.75
C ARG A 98 11.29 -7.95 14.57
N VAL A 99 12.32 -7.43 13.94
CA VAL A 99 13.57 -7.05 14.61
C VAL A 99 13.45 -5.67 15.26
N ARG A 100 12.42 -4.95 14.89
CA ARG A 100 12.12 -3.61 15.39
C ARG A 100 10.82 -3.63 16.21
#